data_16c1cbee03065cfbda218bc1d599ce1b
#
_entry.id   16c1cbee03065cfbda218bc1d599ce1b
#
_cell.length_a   1.000
_cell.length_b   1.000
_cell.length_c   1.000
_cell.angle_alpha   90.00
_cell.angle_beta   90.00
_cell.angle_gamma   90.00
#
_symmetry.space_group_name_H-M   'P 1'
#
loop_
_entity.id
_entity.type
_entity.pdbx_description
1 polymer ?
#
loop_
_entity_poly.entity_id
_entity_poly.type
_entity_poly.pdbx_seq_one_letter_code
_entity_poly.pdbx_strand_id
1 'polypeptide(L)'
;MALLSGCASSLPPAAPNPYAVPTYAIAPADQLRITVFGEEALSKEYIVTSAGDISFPLLGDVPAAGKSVAELSQMLTTELSSGYLNDPRVNVEVLNYRPFYVLGEVSNSGEFTFKPELTAMQAVAVAGGFTYRADRKRVFIRRAGDDREYTYDLDGGRPVYIQPGDTIRVGERFF
;
A
#
# COMPACT_ATOMS: atom_id res chain seq x y z
N MET A 1 -39.79 34.97 4.71
CA MET A 1 -39.44 33.53 4.62
C MET A 1 -37.94 33.43 4.41
N ALA A 2 -37.19 33.22 5.51
CA ALA A 2 -35.74 33.17 5.50
C ALA A 2 -35.31 31.71 5.38
N LEU A 3 -34.63 31.35 4.30
CA LEU A 3 -34.03 30.05 4.08
C LEU A 3 -32.71 29.95 4.88
N LEU A 4 -32.71 29.20 5.95
CA LEU A 4 -31.49 28.80 6.69
C LEU A 4 -30.75 27.74 5.85
N SER A 5 -29.71 28.17 5.14
CA SER A 5 -28.75 27.26 4.53
C SER A 5 -27.90 26.61 5.66
N GLY A 6 -28.22 25.37 6.02
CA GLY A 6 -27.42 24.58 6.92
C GLY A 6 -26.08 24.22 6.28
N CYS A 7 -24.96 24.75 6.79
CA CYS A 7 -23.63 24.24 6.50
C CYS A 7 -23.53 22.82 7.07
N ALA A 8 -23.65 21.82 6.20
CA ALA A 8 -23.25 20.46 6.53
C ALA A 8 -21.72 20.45 6.67
N SER A 9 -21.22 20.53 7.91
CA SER A 9 -19.81 20.25 8.20
C SER A 9 -19.59 18.78 7.91
N SER A 10 -18.97 18.49 6.76
CA SER A 10 -18.48 17.15 6.47
C SER A 10 -17.42 16.81 7.52
N LEU A 11 -17.72 15.84 8.38
CA LEU A 11 -16.72 15.27 9.28
C LEU A 11 -15.51 14.84 8.45
N PRO A 12 -14.28 15.13 8.92
CA PRO A 12 -13.09 14.64 8.23
C PRO A 12 -13.19 13.11 8.13
N PRO A 13 -12.74 12.52 7.02
CA PRO A 13 -12.76 11.07 6.86
C PRO A 13 -12.03 10.42 8.04
N ALA A 14 -12.57 9.32 8.53
CA ALA A 14 -11.97 8.58 9.64
C ALA A 14 -10.52 8.20 9.27
N ALA A 15 -9.62 8.29 10.24
CA ALA A 15 -8.25 7.81 10.04
C ALA A 15 -8.27 6.33 9.63
N PRO A 16 -7.42 5.92 8.67
CA PRO A 16 -7.30 4.52 8.28
C PRO A 16 -7.03 3.66 9.52
N ASN A 17 -7.71 2.52 9.64
CA ASN A 17 -7.47 1.60 10.77
C ASN A 17 -6.07 0.98 10.65
N PRO A 18 -5.09 1.39 11.47
CA PRO A 18 -3.71 0.92 11.34
C PRO A 18 -3.51 -0.45 12.00
N TYR A 19 -4.54 -0.97 12.69
CA TYR A 19 -4.47 -2.21 13.47
C TYR A 19 -4.96 -3.43 12.69
N ALA A 20 -5.54 -3.24 11.52
CA ALA A 20 -5.89 -4.31 10.61
C ALA A 20 -4.72 -4.57 9.65
N VAL A 21 -4.42 -5.83 9.36
CA VAL A 21 -3.46 -6.18 8.31
C VAL A 21 -4.01 -5.62 6.99
N PRO A 22 -3.30 -4.67 6.35
CA PRO A 22 -3.81 -4.05 5.14
C PRO A 22 -3.72 -5.03 3.97
N THR A 23 -4.79 -5.13 3.18
CA THR A 23 -4.70 -5.74 1.85
C THR A 23 -3.93 -4.80 0.94
N TYR A 24 -2.88 -5.31 0.31
CA TYR A 24 -2.10 -4.52 -0.64
C TYR A 24 -2.95 -4.16 -1.85
N ALA A 25 -3.01 -2.87 -2.17
CA ALA A 25 -3.59 -2.36 -3.41
C ALA A 25 -2.46 -2.05 -4.40
N ILE A 26 -2.52 -2.67 -5.57
CA ILE A 26 -1.61 -2.46 -6.68
C ILE A 26 -1.60 -0.97 -7.05
N ALA A 27 -0.43 -0.44 -7.40
CA ALA A 27 -0.27 0.96 -7.75
C ALA A 27 0.68 1.16 -8.96
N PRO A 28 0.67 2.35 -9.57
CA PRO A 28 1.63 2.69 -10.62
C PRO A 28 3.08 2.41 -10.21
N ALA A 29 3.88 1.91 -11.15
CA ALA A 29 5.26 1.46 -11.02
C ALA A 29 5.47 0.13 -10.26
N ASP A 30 4.43 -0.53 -9.78
CA ASP A 30 4.55 -1.89 -9.26
C ASP A 30 4.95 -2.86 -10.37
N GLN A 31 5.79 -3.83 -10.03
CA GLN A 31 6.13 -4.95 -10.90
C GLN A 31 5.35 -6.19 -10.47
N LEU A 32 4.60 -6.72 -11.41
CA LEU A 32 3.75 -7.90 -11.21
C LEU A 32 4.32 -9.06 -12.04
N ARG A 33 4.39 -10.24 -11.45
CA ARG A 33 4.54 -11.49 -12.20
C ARG A 33 3.16 -12.10 -12.36
N ILE A 34 2.76 -12.27 -13.64
CA ILE A 34 1.51 -12.93 -13.96
C ILE A 34 1.85 -14.25 -14.66
N THR A 35 1.31 -15.33 -14.14
CA THR A 35 1.46 -16.67 -14.67
C THR A 35 0.10 -17.19 -15.12
N VAL A 36 -0.04 -17.50 -16.40
CA VAL A 36 -1.21 -18.17 -16.96
C VAL A 36 -0.80 -19.60 -17.25
N PHE A 37 -1.34 -20.56 -16.50
CA PHE A 37 -0.93 -21.96 -16.61
C PHE A 37 -1.21 -22.53 -18.00
N GLY A 38 -0.15 -23.11 -18.62
CA GLY A 38 -0.21 -23.64 -19.99
C GLY A 38 0.06 -22.59 -21.07
N GLU A 39 0.21 -21.29 -20.73
CA GLU A 39 0.36 -20.20 -21.69
C GLU A 39 1.65 -19.39 -21.40
N GLU A 40 2.79 -19.86 -21.93
CA GLU A 40 4.08 -19.21 -21.69
C GLU A 40 4.13 -17.78 -22.29
N ALA A 41 3.47 -17.56 -23.42
CA ALA A 41 3.44 -16.26 -24.07
C ALA A 41 2.77 -15.15 -23.22
N LEU A 42 1.88 -15.54 -22.32
CA LEU A 42 1.17 -14.66 -21.40
C LEU A 42 1.84 -14.59 -20.02
N SER A 43 2.72 -15.57 -19.71
CA SER A 43 3.35 -15.71 -18.39
C SER A 43 4.67 -14.94 -18.35
N LYS A 44 4.63 -13.70 -17.85
CA LYS A 44 5.80 -12.80 -17.75
C LYS A 44 5.62 -11.72 -16.69
N GLU A 45 6.59 -10.84 -16.63
CA GLU A 45 6.56 -9.67 -15.76
C GLU A 45 5.88 -8.49 -16.46
N TYR A 46 5.06 -7.78 -15.72
CA TYR A 46 4.32 -6.62 -16.17
C TYR A 46 4.58 -5.46 -15.22
N ILE A 47 4.72 -4.26 -15.78
CA ILE A 47 4.86 -3.03 -14.99
C ILE A 47 3.54 -2.28 -15.08
N VAL A 48 3.03 -1.87 -13.93
CA VAL A 48 1.85 -1.01 -13.85
C VAL A 48 2.23 0.39 -14.33
N THR A 49 1.58 0.86 -15.38
CA THR A 49 1.83 2.18 -15.97
C THR A 49 1.44 3.33 -15.05
N SER A 50 1.84 4.55 -15.39
CA SER A 50 1.40 5.75 -14.65
C SER A 50 -0.11 5.98 -14.71
N ALA A 51 -0.81 5.42 -15.72
CA ALA A 51 -2.27 5.44 -15.83
C ALA A 51 -2.93 4.41 -14.90
N GLY A 52 -2.15 3.45 -14.36
CA GLY A 52 -2.66 2.41 -13.48
C GLY A 52 -2.99 1.09 -14.18
N ASP A 53 -2.66 0.96 -15.46
CA ASP A 53 -2.96 -0.21 -16.27
C ASP A 53 -1.73 -1.08 -16.48
N ILE A 54 -1.94 -2.35 -16.83
CA ILE A 54 -0.94 -3.24 -17.40
C ILE A 54 -1.28 -3.52 -18.87
N SER A 55 -0.29 -3.52 -19.77
CA SER A 55 -0.50 -3.93 -21.16
C SER A 55 -0.40 -5.44 -21.25
N PHE A 56 -1.56 -6.11 -21.35
CA PHE A 56 -1.66 -7.56 -21.33
C PHE A 56 -1.97 -8.09 -22.75
N PRO A 57 -1.20 -9.07 -23.26
CA PRO A 57 -1.47 -9.65 -24.57
C PRO A 57 -2.90 -10.19 -24.67
N LEU A 58 -3.51 -10.06 -25.83
CA LEU A 58 -4.90 -10.41 -26.15
C LEU A 58 -5.96 -9.47 -25.56
N LEU A 59 -5.76 -8.89 -24.36
CA LEU A 59 -6.71 -8.05 -23.66
C LEU A 59 -6.45 -6.54 -23.85
N GLY A 60 -5.20 -6.16 -24.22
CA GLY A 60 -4.80 -4.75 -24.30
C GLY A 60 -4.49 -4.17 -22.93
N ASP A 61 -4.92 -2.93 -22.68
CA ASP A 61 -4.69 -2.25 -21.42
C ASP A 61 -5.73 -2.67 -20.38
N VAL A 62 -5.26 -3.29 -19.30
CA VAL A 62 -6.08 -3.87 -18.22
C VAL A 62 -5.87 -3.05 -16.95
N PRO A 63 -6.94 -2.47 -16.35
CA PRO A 63 -6.82 -1.66 -15.14
C PRO A 63 -6.40 -2.51 -13.93
N ALA A 64 -5.22 -2.22 -13.38
CA ALA A 64 -4.61 -2.93 -12.27
C ALA A 64 -4.58 -2.10 -10.98
N ALA A 65 -4.35 -0.79 -11.08
CA ALA A 65 -4.24 0.07 -9.91
C ALA A 65 -5.51 0.08 -9.06
N GLY A 66 -5.33 0.10 -7.72
CA GLY A 66 -6.42 0.07 -6.75
C GLY A 66 -6.99 -1.33 -6.47
N LYS A 67 -6.62 -2.34 -7.25
CA LYS A 67 -7.05 -3.74 -7.06
C LYS A 67 -6.05 -4.50 -6.18
N SER A 68 -6.54 -5.48 -5.46
CA SER A 68 -5.70 -6.52 -4.86
C SER A 68 -5.20 -7.50 -5.92
N VAL A 69 -4.17 -8.26 -5.60
CA VAL A 69 -3.69 -9.34 -6.50
C VAL A 69 -4.77 -10.38 -6.79
N ALA A 70 -5.64 -10.67 -5.83
CA ALA A 70 -6.75 -11.61 -5.99
C ALA A 70 -7.82 -11.07 -6.98
N GLU A 71 -8.20 -9.80 -6.85
CA GLU A 71 -9.16 -9.14 -7.76
C GLU A 71 -8.61 -9.05 -9.18
N LEU A 72 -7.32 -8.71 -9.35
CA LEU A 72 -6.69 -8.67 -10.67
C LEU A 72 -6.62 -10.07 -11.29
N SER A 73 -6.24 -11.09 -10.51
CA SER A 73 -6.22 -12.49 -10.97
C SER A 73 -7.59 -12.97 -11.43
N GLN A 74 -8.65 -12.67 -10.65
CA GLN A 74 -10.01 -13.04 -11.01
C GLN A 74 -10.50 -12.33 -12.26
N MET A 75 -10.19 -11.04 -12.39
CA MET A 75 -10.54 -10.24 -13.57
C MET A 75 -9.88 -10.79 -14.83
N LEU A 76 -8.55 -11.05 -14.78
CA LEU A 76 -7.82 -11.63 -15.92
C LEU A 76 -8.37 -13.01 -16.30
N THR A 77 -8.70 -13.85 -15.30
CA THR A 77 -9.32 -15.16 -15.54
C THR A 77 -10.65 -15.02 -16.28
N THR A 78 -11.49 -14.09 -15.86
CA THR A 78 -12.79 -13.82 -16.48
C THR A 78 -12.65 -13.32 -17.92
N GLU A 79 -11.78 -12.34 -18.13
CA GLU A 79 -11.54 -11.75 -19.46
C GLU A 79 -10.96 -12.78 -20.44
N LEU A 80 -9.98 -13.58 -19.99
CA LEU A 80 -9.37 -14.61 -20.82
C LEU A 80 -10.36 -15.74 -21.18
N SER A 81 -11.27 -16.09 -20.27
CA SER A 81 -12.30 -17.10 -20.51
C SER A 81 -13.37 -16.66 -21.50
N SER A 82 -13.51 -15.34 -21.73
CA SER A 82 -14.55 -14.76 -22.60
C SER A 82 -14.27 -14.84 -24.09
N GLY A 83 -13.44 -15.80 -24.54
CA GLY A 83 -13.21 -16.08 -25.95
C GLY A 83 -11.76 -16.31 -26.37
N TYR A 84 -10.83 -16.29 -25.42
CA TYR A 84 -9.40 -16.50 -25.70
C TYR A 84 -8.91 -17.87 -25.22
N LEU A 85 -9.29 -18.29 -24.01
CA LEU A 85 -8.80 -19.53 -23.41
C LEU A 85 -9.94 -20.33 -22.76
N ASN A 86 -9.79 -21.66 -22.75
CA ASN A 86 -10.70 -22.55 -22.04
C ASN A 86 -10.16 -22.80 -20.61
N ASP A 87 -10.94 -22.49 -19.59
CA ASP A 87 -10.63 -22.70 -18.18
C ASP A 87 -9.23 -22.14 -17.78
N PRO A 88 -8.93 -20.86 -18.04
CA PRO A 88 -7.62 -20.28 -17.73
C PRO A 88 -7.42 -20.22 -16.19
N ARG A 89 -6.19 -20.55 -15.77
CA ARG A 89 -5.75 -20.39 -14.37
C ARG A 89 -4.69 -19.33 -14.33
N VAL A 90 -4.99 -18.22 -13.64
CA VAL A 90 -4.13 -17.05 -13.55
C VAL A 90 -3.63 -16.88 -12.13
N ASN A 91 -2.33 -16.75 -11.95
CA ASN A 91 -1.70 -16.33 -10.70
C ASN A 91 -1.06 -14.97 -10.87
N VAL A 92 -1.22 -14.08 -9.90
CA VAL A 92 -0.63 -12.73 -9.86
C VAL A 92 0.19 -12.59 -8.59
N GLU A 93 1.43 -12.15 -8.73
CA GLU A 93 2.36 -11.90 -7.61
C GLU A 93 2.96 -10.50 -7.76
N VAL A 94 3.13 -9.79 -6.64
CA VAL A 94 3.89 -8.53 -6.62
C VAL A 94 5.35 -8.86 -6.41
N LEU A 95 6.21 -8.45 -7.35
CA LEU A 95 7.66 -8.69 -7.27
C LEU A 95 8.37 -7.65 -6.41
N ASN A 96 8.02 -6.38 -6.61
CA ASN A 96 8.62 -5.28 -5.87
C ASN A 96 7.52 -4.37 -5.32
N TYR A 97 7.55 -4.20 -4.00
CA TYR A 97 6.72 -3.23 -3.32
C TYR A 97 7.39 -1.87 -3.32
N ARG A 98 6.60 -0.80 -3.35
CA ARG A 98 7.11 0.55 -3.14
C ARG A 98 7.80 0.64 -1.77
N PRO A 99 8.91 1.37 -1.65
CA PRO A 99 9.59 1.55 -0.38
C PRO A 99 8.72 2.36 0.59
N PHE A 100 9.07 2.34 1.87
CA PHE A 100 8.56 3.25 2.88
C PHE A 100 9.69 4.14 3.39
N TYR A 101 9.34 5.23 4.04
CA TYR A 101 10.28 6.23 4.51
C TYR A 101 10.19 6.38 6.01
N VAL A 102 11.34 6.53 6.67
CA VAL A 102 11.41 6.79 8.12
C VAL A 102 12.22 8.06 8.35
N LEU A 103 11.65 8.98 9.14
CA LEU A 103 12.20 10.30 9.43
C LEU A 103 12.17 10.59 10.94
N GLY A 104 12.94 11.57 11.38
CA GLY A 104 12.94 12.08 12.76
C GLY A 104 13.89 11.31 13.67
N GLU A 105 13.49 11.05 14.89
CA GLU A 105 14.34 10.53 15.97
C GLU A 105 14.58 9.01 15.87
N VAL A 106 15.20 8.60 14.77
CA VAL A 106 15.71 7.25 14.50
C VAL A 106 17.19 7.32 14.16
N SER A 107 17.91 6.20 14.34
CA SER A 107 19.36 6.18 14.08
C SER A 107 19.72 6.43 12.62
N ASN A 108 18.91 5.89 11.68
CA ASN A 108 19.12 6.03 10.25
C ASN A 108 17.80 6.44 9.59
N SER A 109 17.63 7.73 9.33
CA SER A 109 16.50 8.22 8.52
C SER A 109 16.75 7.91 7.04
N GLY A 110 15.70 7.55 6.30
CA GLY A 110 15.84 7.28 4.87
C GLY A 110 14.71 6.43 4.30
N GLU A 111 15.00 5.87 3.13
CA GLU A 111 14.15 4.95 2.39
C GLU A 111 14.49 3.50 2.73
N PHE A 112 13.45 2.68 2.92
CA PHE A 112 13.60 1.26 3.28
C PHE A 112 12.67 0.37 2.44
N THR A 113 13.14 -0.84 2.18
CA THR A 113 12.36 -1.85 1.45
C THR A 113 11.19 -2.34 2.30
N PHE A 114 10.00 -2.26 1.73
CA PHE A 114 8.79 -2.76 2.37
C PHE A 114 8.71 -4.30 2.31
N LYS A 115 8.13 -4.88 3.35
CA LYS A 115 7.72 -6.30 3.39
C LYS A 115 6.27 -6.40 3.85
N PRO A 116 5.49 -7.36 3.36
CA PRO A 116 4.13 -7.59 3.84
C PRO A 116 4.06 -7.70 5.38
N GLU A 117 2.96 -7.22 5.95
CA GLU A 117 2.68 -7.25 7.40
C GLU A 117 3.70 -6.47 8.27
N LEU A 118 4.48 -5.56 7.67
CA LEU A 118 5.44 -4.76 8.42
C LEU A 118 4.73 -3.79 9.36
N THR A 119 5.18 -3.76 10.62
CA THR A 119 4.67 -2.83 11.63
C THR A 119 5.55 -1.60 11.77
N ALA A 120 5.00 -0.51 12.32
CA ALA A 120 5.73 0.72 12.59
C ALA A 120 6.92 0.49 13.55
N MET A 121 6.77 -0.39 14.53
CA MET A 121 7.86 -0.74 15.45
C MET A 121 8.99 -1.47 14.71
N GLN A 122 8.65 -2.40 13.80
CA GLN A 122 9.65 -3.08 12.96
C GLN A 122 10.30 -2.12 11.98
N ALA A 123 9.56 -1.16 11.43
CA ALA A 123 10.10 -0.12 10.56
C ALA A 123 11.14 0.75 11.30
N VAL A 124 10.86 1.14 12.54
CA VAL A 124 11.81 1.84 13.40
C VAL A 124 13.04 0.96 13.68
N ALA A 125 12.85 -0.32 13.93
CA ALA A 125 13.96 -1.25 14.17
C ALA A 125 14.88 -1.38 12.94
N VAL A 126 14.30 -1.47 11.73
CA VAL A 126 15.07 -1.49 10.46
C VAL A 126 15.84 -0.17 10.26
N ALA A 127 15.28 0.97 10.71
CA ALA A 127 15.93 2.27 10.72
C ALA A 127 17.01 2.43 11.84
N GLY A 128 17.42 1.33 12.46
CA GLY A 128 18.46 1.32 13.50
C GLY A 128 17.97 1.65 14.91
N GLY A 129 16.64 1.70 15.11
CA GLY A 129 16.00 1.97 16.38
C GLY A 129 15.83 3.45 16.72
N PHE A 130 15.20 3.70 17.85
CA PHE A 130 14.96 5.04 18.38
C PHE A 130 16.25 5.69 18.90
N THR A 131 16.39 7.00 18.67
CA THR A 131 17.43 7.77 19.35
C THR A 131 17.10 7.96 20.84
N TYR A 132 18.05 8.52 21.62
CA TYR A 132 17.80 8.83 23.03
C TYR A 132 16.76 9.96 23.23
N ARG A 133 16.53 10.78 22.21
CA ARG A 133 15.55 11.89 22.24
C ARG A 133 14.15 11.47 21.77
N ALA A 134 13.98 10.27 21.23
CA ALA A 134 12.74 9.83 20.62
C ALA A 134 11.58 9.73 21.61
N ASP A 135 10.39 10.14 21.15
CA ASP A 135 9.12 9.70 21.74
C ASP A 135 8.88 8.25 21.31
N ARG A 136 9.01 7.32 22.25
CA ARG A 136 8.84 5.88 22.00
C ARG A 136 7.40 5.41 22.08
N LYS A 137 6.48 6.29 22.46
CA LYS A 137 5.07 5.97 22.66
C LYS A 137 4.24 6.19 21.42
N ARG A 138 4.67 7.09 20.52
CA ARG A 138 3.89 7.52 19.39
C ARG A 138 4.73 7.60 18.12
N VAL A 139 4.06 7.32 17.00
CA VAL A 139 4.57 7.60 15.66
C VAL A 139 3.55 8.40 14.89
N PHE A 140 4.04 9.17 13.95
CA PHE A 140 3.24 9.92 13.01
C PHE A 140 3.39 9.24 11.65
N ILE A 141 2.27 8.89 11.01
CA ILE A 141 2.30 8.21 9.71
C ILE A 141 1.48 9.03 8.71
N ARG A 142 2.10 9.37 7.59
CA ARG A 142 1.45 9.90 6.41
C ARG A 142 1.34 8.78 5.39
N ARG A 143 0.12 8.47 4.98
CA ARG A 143 -0.16 7.44 3.97
C ARG A 143 0.21 7.94 2.57
N ALA A 144 0.60 7.02 1.69
CA ALA A 144 0.80 7.35 0.29
C ALA A 144 -0.49 7.93 -0.32
N GLY A 145 -0.39 9.10 -0.96
CA GLY A 145 -1.54 9.78 -1.56
C GLY A 145 -2.43 10.56 -0.58
N ASP A 146 -2.06 10.65 0.71
CA ASP A 146 -2.73 11.53 1.69
C ASP A 146 -1.75 12.57 2.22
N ASP A 147 -2.13 13.84 2.18
CA ASP A 147 -1.31 14.94 2.69
C ASP A 147 -1.36 15.05 4.22
N ARG A 148 -2.28 14.33 4.87
CA ARG A 148 -2.46 14.38 6.32
C ARG A 148 -1.54 13.39 7.01
N GLU A 149 -1.05 13.82 8.17
CA GLU A 149 -0.29 12.98 9.09
C GLU A 149 -1.18 12.52 10.25
N TYR A 150 -1.18 11.25 10.53
CA TYR A 150 -1.97 10.64 11.61
C TYR A 150 -1.06 10.17 12.73
N THR A 151 -1.50 10.39 13.97
CA THR A 151 -0.77 9.94 15.17
C THR A 151 -1.27 8.57 15.60
N TYR A 152 -0.33 7.65 15.85
CA TYR A 152 -0.62 6.31 16.32
C TYR A 152 0.17 6.00 17.60
N ASP A 153 -0.52 5.37 18.55
CA ASP A 153 0.05 4.94 19.82
C ASP A 153 0.73 3.57 19.66
N LEU A 154 1.97 3.47 20.09
CA LEU A 154 2.78 2.23 20.07
C LEU A 154 2.65 1.45 21.39
N ASP A 155 2.24 2.11 22.49
CA ASP A 155 2.09 1.47 23.81
C ASP A 155 0.78 0.69 23.95
N GLY A 156 -0.15 0.82 23.00
CA GLY A 156 -1.50 0.25 23.06
C GLY A 156 -1.58 -1.28 22.91
N GLY A 157 -0.45 -1.99 22.83
CA GLY A 157 -0.39 -3.46 22.74
C GLY A 157 -0.90 -4.05 21.41
N ARG A 158 -1.35 -3.20 20.48
CA ARG A 158 -1.79 -3.60 19.14
C ARG A 158 -0.77 -3.18 18.09
N PRO A 159 -0.44 -4.04 17.11
CA PRO A 159 0.50 -3.70 16.05
C PRO A 159 -0.09 -2.58 15.17
N VAL A 160 0.72 -1.56 14.90
CA VAL A 160 0.40 -0.51 13.93
C VAL A 160 1.04 -0.93 12.60
N TYR A 161 0.23 -1.33 11.64
CA TYR A 161 0.72 -1.76 10.32
C TYR A 161 1.01 -0.56 9.43
N ILE A 162 2.11 -0.64 8.68
CA ILE A 162 2.46 0.31 7.63
C ILE A 162 2.13 -0.27 6.25
N GLN A 163 2.10 0.61 5.26
CA GLN A 163 1.82 0.26 3.88
C GLN A 163 2.96 0.75 2.97
N PRO A 164 3.14 0.17 1.78
CA PRO A 164 4.09 0.66 0.80
C PRO A 164 3.83 2.14 0.44
N GLY A 165 4.89 2.94 0.46
CA GLY A 165 4.82 4.37 0.22
C GLY A 165 4.51 5.23 1.45
N ASP A 166 4.31 4.63 2.63
CA ASP A 166 4.11 5.38 3.87
C ASP A 166 5.37 6.16 4.26
N THR A 167 5.15 7.33 4.86
CA THR A 167 6.19 8.07 5.55
C THR A 167 5.93 8.03 7.05
N ILE A 168 6.87 7.46 7.80
CA ILE A 168 6.83 7.34 9.26
C ILE A 168 7.74 8.41 9.83
N ARG A 169 7.23 9.22 10.74
CA ARG A 169 8.01 10.20 11.47
C ARG A 169 7.98 9.87 12.96
N VAL A 170 9.16 9.74 13.56
CA VAL A 170 9.34 9.60 15.00
C VAL A 170 9.61 10.99 15.58
N GLY A 171 8.77 11.45 16.50
CA GLY A 171 8.91 12.73 17.16
C GLY A 171 9.93 12.72 18.28
N GLU A 172 10.32 13.92 18.71
CA GLU A 172 11.06 14.10 19.97
C GLU A 172 10.11 13.93 21.17
N ARG A 173 10.63 13.38 22.26
CA ARG A 173 9.93 13.44 23.54
C ARG A 173 10.03 14.85 24.12
N PHE A 174 8.90 15.40 24.50
CA PHE A 174 8.87 16.61 25.32
C PHE A 174 8.97 16.20 26.79
N PHE A 175 9.80 16.90 27.54
CA PHE A 175 9.96 16.74 28.99
C PHE A 175 8.91 17.54 29.75
#